data_429e6474001bc1ca6a0cf1b1180e2dce
#
_entry.id   429e6474001bc1ca6a0cf1b1180e2dce
#
_cell.length_a   1.000
_cell.length_b   1.000
_cell.length_c   1.000
_cell.angle_alpha   90.00
_cell.angle_beta   90.00
_cell.angle_gamma   90.00
#
_symmetry.space_group_name_H-M   'P 1'
#
loop_
_entity.id
_entity.type
_entity.pdbx_description
1 polymer ?
#
loop_
_entity_poly.entity_id
_entity_poly.type
_entity_poly.pdbx_seq_one_letter_code
_entity_poly.pdbx_strand_id
1 'polypeptide(L)'
;MRLGQSGLHDRHGPAAGAEMSRLHDMGGRIGDGPLPPETADAPVFAKDWHARALALTLASGALGQWSLDRSRHQRECLSPQDYMRFSYYEKWLSGLADILVATGVLTTDELKAGRSLSAAPDLTQRCLKSERVQKALSSGGPTLRDSQTVAQFEVGDRVIVRRFGHNSLVAGGHSRLPRYARGAEGQVLNYHGAHIFPDSNAHGLGEAPEPLYSVVFLRSALWSGAEHPDDEVVLDIWQPYLQPA
;
A
#
# COMPACT_ATOMS: atom_id res chain seq x y z
N MET A 1 18.67 -24.61 7.66
CA MET A 1 19.11 -23.22 7.89
C MET A 1 18.34 -22.70 9.10
N ARG A 2 19.00 -22.56 10.26
CA ARG A 2 18.34 -22.12 11.49
C ARG A 2 18.12 -20.61 11.39
N LEU A 3 16.87 -20.18 11.37
CA LEU A 3 16.52 -18.79 11.58
C LEU A 3 16.92 -18.45 13.04
N GLY A 4 17.83 -17.49 13.19
CA GLY A 4 18.28 -17.03 14.49
C GLY A 4 17.07 -16.59 15.31
N GLN A 5 17.06 -16.99 16.58
CA GLN A 5 16.10 -16.51 17.58
C GLN A 5 16.34 -15.01 17.84
N SER A 6 15.79 -14.16 16.99
CA SER A 6 15.59 -12.76 17.34
C SER A 6 14.16 -12.62 17.84
N GLY A 7 14.03 -12.24 19.11
CA GLY A 7 12.78 -12.23 19.87
C GLY A 7 11.59 -11.68 19.08
N LEU A 8 10.58 -12.51 18.98
CA LEU A 8 9.21 -12.06 18.78
C LEU A 8 8.84 -11.24 20.02
N HIS A 9 9.14 -9.95 19.97
CA HIS A 9 8.60 -9.02 20.94
C HIS A 9 7.07 -9.06 20.84
N ASP A 10 6.41 -9.10 21.98
CA ASP A 10 4.98 -8.86 22.13
C ASP A 10 4.59 -7.60 21.35
N ARG A 11 4.16 -7.79 20.11
CA ARG A 11 3.59 -6.72 19.31
C ARG A 11 2.11 -6.64 19.66
N HIS A 12 1.82 -6.05 20.82
CA HIS A 12 0.50 -5.48 21.03
C HIS A 12 0.27 -4.46 19.92
N GLY A 13 -0.94 -4.44 19.38
CA GLY A 13 -1.34 -3.44 18.37
C GLY A 13 -0.93 -2.03 18.80
N PRO A 14 -0.69 -1.11 17.88
CA PRO A 14 -0.09 0.18 18.19
C PRO A 14 -0.84 0.83 19.32
N ALA A 15 -0.13 1.08 20.45
CA ALA A 15 -0.64 1.93 21.51
C ALA A 15 -1.02 3.26 20.85
N ALA A 16 -2.23 3.75 21.15
CA ALA A 16 -2.70 5.03 20.68
C ALA A 16 -1.63 6.10 21.03
N GLY A 17 -0.94 6.63 20.02
CA GLY A 17 0.09 7.65 20.17
C GLY A 17 1.50 7.30 19.70
N ALA A 18 1.78 6.09 19.27
CA ALA A 18 3.07 5.79 18.65
C ALA A 18 3.10 6.43 17.25
N GLU A 19 3.97 7.42 17.08
CA GLU A 19 4.25 8.02 15.77
C GLU A 19 4.86 6.92 14.88
N MET A 20 4.05 6.45 13.92
CA MET A 20 4.46 5.36 13.04
C MET A 20 5.61 5.81 12.17
N SER A 21 6.67 5.03 12.13
CA SER A 21 7.78 5.24 11.20
C SER A 21 7.28 5.19 9.76
N ARG A 22 7.68 6.17 8.96
CA ARG A 22 7.23 6.32 7.58
C ARG A 22 8.36 6.11 6.59
N LEU A 23 9.18 5.14 6.88
CA LEU A 23 10.29 4.76 5.99
C LEU A 23 9.84 4.33 4.60
N HIS A 24 8.60 3.87 4.46
CA HIS A 24 8.00 3.53 3.17
C HIS A 24 7.73 4.75 2.28
N ASP A 25 7.61 5.95 2.87
CA ASP A 25 7.36 7.23 2.17
C ASP A 25 8.61 8.12 2.25
N MET A 26 9.67 7.69 1.57
CA MET A 26 11.00 8.32 1.66
C MET A 26 11.12 9.62 0.86
N GLY A 27 10.15 9.95 0.02
CA GLY A 27 10.07 11.23 -0.66
C GLY A 27 10.99 11.44 -1.86
N GLY A 28 11.59 10.38 -2.41
CA GLY A 28 12.48 10.45 -3.57
C GLY A 28 13.71 11.32 -3.26
N ARG A 29 14.80 10.72 -2.76
CA ARG A 29 16.02 11.47 -2.45
C ARG A 29 16.86 11.71 -3.68
N ILE A 30 17.36 12.94 -3.82
CA ILE A 30 18.46 13.24 -4.71
C ILE A 30 19.71 12.48 -4.21
N GLY A 31 20.40 11.79 -5.11
CA GLY A 31 21.63 11.06 -4.81
C GLY A 31 21.49 9.54 -4.67
N ASP A 32 20.29 8.99 -4.80
CA ASP A 32 20.11 7.54 -4.89
C ASP A 32 20.67 6.96 -6.22
N GLY A 33 21.06 7.84 -7.14
CA GLY A 33 21.64 7.50 -8.44
C GLY A 33 20.61 6.98 -9.46
N PRO A 34 21.05 6.71 -10.69
CA PRO A 34 20.20 6.15 -11.70
C PRO A 34 19.81 4.70 -11.35
N LEU A 35 18.56 4.32 -11.60
CA LEU A 35 18.14 2.94 -11.51
C LEU A 35 18.84 2.13 -12.63
N PRO A 36 19.56 1.05 -12.30
CA PRO A 36 20.08 0.17 -13.34
C PRO A 36 18.92 -0.47 -14.09
N PRO A 37 18.86 -0.35 -15.42
CA PRO A 37 17.82 -1.03 -16.20
C PRO A 37 17.98 -2.55 -16.05
N GLU A 38 16.87 -3.24 -15.82
CA GLU A 38 16.88 -4.69 -15.89
C GLU A 38 17.12 -5.16 -17.34
N THR A 39 17.89 -6.23 -17.50
CA THR A 39 18.09 -6.86 -18.80
C THR A 39 16.83 -7.62 -19.22
N ALA A 40 16.59 -7.76 -20.52
CA ALA A 40 15.38 -8.44 -21.03
C ALA A 40 15.28 -9.92 -20.61
N ASP A 41 16.38 -10.53 -20.22
CA ASP A 41 16.51 -11.91 -19.73
C ASP A 41 16.58 -11.99 -18.19
N ALA A 42 16.41 -10.88 -17.48
CA ALA A 42 16.39 -10.88 -16.03
C ALA A 42 15.27 -11.80 -15.51
N PRO A 43 15.56 -12.68 -14.52
CA PRO A 43 14.55 -13.59 -14.00
C PRO A 43 13.45 -12.81 -13.27
N VAL A 44 12.18 -13.14 -13.53
CA VAL A 44 11.02 -12.54 -12.86
C VAL A 44 11.12 -12.62 -11.33
N PHE A 45 11.74 -13.68 -10.83
CA PHE A 45 12.00 -13.86 -9.40
C PHE A 45 13.48 -14.12 -9.17
N ALA A 46 14.14 -13.24 -8.44
CA ALA A 46 15.57 -13.35 -8.12
C ALA A 46 15.92 -14.57 -7.23
N LYS A 47 14.92 -15.19 -6.57
CA LYS A 47 15.07 -16.38 -5.73
C LYS A 47 13.84 -17.28 -5.85
N ASP A 48 14.00 -18.59 -5.78
CA ASP A 48 12.92 -19.58 -5.94
C ASP A 48 11.74 -19.38 -4.99
N TRP A 49 12.00 -18.92 -3.76
CA TRP A 49 10.95 -18.70 -2.78
C TRP A 49 10.10 -17.43 -3.03
N HIS A 50 10.55 -16.51 -3.88
CA HIS A 50 9.79 -15.29 -4.21
C HIS A 50 8.45 -15.60 -4.87
N ALA A 51 8.45 -16.53 -5.84
CA ALA A 51 7.22 -16.98 -6.48
C ALA A 51 6.21 -17.55 -5.47
N ARG A 52 6.71 -18.33 -4.50
CA ARG A 52 5.88 -18.88 -3.43
C ARG A 52 5.34 -17.78 -2.48
N ALA A 53 6.16 -16.79 -2.15
CA ALA A 53 5.74 -15.65 -1.33
C ALA A 53 4.61 -14.87 -2.00
N LEU A 54 4.73 -14.59 -3.30
CA LEU A 54 3.67 -13.96 -4.09
C LEU A 54 2.39 -14.83 -4.10
N ALA A 55 2.52 -16.12 -4.41
CA ALA A 55 1.39 -17.02 -4.46
C ALA A 55 0.64 -17.13 -3.12
N LEU A 56 1.36 -17.23 -2.00
CA LEU A 56 0.77 -17.25 -0.67
C LEU A 56 0.02 -15.94 -0.35
N THR A 57 0.61 -14.80 -0.69
CA THR A 57 -0.02 -13.49 -0.44
C THR A 57 -1.31 -13.34 -1.25
N LEU A 58 -1.31 -13.72 -2.53
CA LEU A 58 -2.49 -13.65 -3.39
C LEU A 58 -3.58 -14.64 -2.95
N ALA A 59 -3.21 -15.89 -2.66
CA ALA A 59 -4.15 -16.90 -2.20
C ALA A 59 -4.79 -16.53 -0.85
N SER A 60 -4.00 -15.98 0.08
CA SER A 60 -4.49 -15.51 1.38
C SER A 60 -5.40 -14.28 1.23
N GLY A 61 -5.04 -13.35 0.34
CA GLY A 61 -5.89 -12.19 0.02
C GLY A 61 -7.24 -12.59 -0.57
N ALA A 62 -7.29 -13.65 -1.38
CA ALA A 62 -8.52 -14.18 -1.96
C ALA A 62 -9.50 -14.72 -0.91
N LEU A 63 -9.05 -15.02 0.31
CA LEU A 63 -9.94 -15.37 1.43
C LEU A 63 -10.87 -14.21 1.83
N GLY A 64 -10.57 -12.97 1.40
CA GLY A 64 -11.41 -11.81 1.61
C GLY A 64 -11.57 -11.39 3.07
N GLN A 65 -10.55 -11.65 3.90
CA GLN A 65 -10.53 -11.26 5.31
C GLN A 65 -10.04 -9.83 5.53
N TRP A 66 -9.47 -9.22 4.49
CA TRP A 66 -8.97 -7.85 4.50
C TRP A 66 -8.98 -7.25 3.10
N SER A 67 -8.93 -5.92 3.02
CA SER A 67 -8.79 -5.18 1.78
C SER A 67 -7.33 -5.10 1.31
N LEU A 68 -7.12 -4.75 0.04
CA LEU A 68 -5.79 -4.49 -0.50
C LEU A 68 -5.06 -3.39 0.28
N ASP A 69 -5.77 -2.31 0.66
CA ASP A 69 -5.19 -1.19 1.38
C ASP A 69 -4.80 -1.57 2.81
N ARG A 70 -5.58 -2.43 3.48
CA ARG A 70 -5.17 -3.00 4.77
C ARG A 70 -3.91 -3.85 4.64
N SER A 71 -3.77 -4.63 3.56
CA SER A 71 -2.55 -5.39 3.29
C SER A 71 -1.33 -4.49 3.03
N ARG A 72 -1.53 -3.33 2.38
CA ARG A 72 -0.47 -2.31 2.21
C ARG A 72 -0.09 -1.70 3.54
N HIS A 73 -1.07 -1.26 4.32
CA HIS A 73 -0.87 -0.69 5.65
C HIS A 73 -0.08 -1.63 6.56
N GLN A 74 -0.35 -2.93 6.53
CA GLN A 74 0.36 -3.89 7.37
C GLN A 74 1.87 -3.94 7.09
N ARG A 75 2.29 -3.74 5.85
CA ARG A 75 3.73 -3.62 5.50
C ARG A 75 4.33 -2.28 5.94
N GLU A 76 3.53 -1.23 5.96
CA GLU A 76 3.93 0.10 6.47
C GLU A 76 4.12 0.09 8.00
N CYS A 77 3.46 -0.84 8.70
CA CYS A 77 3.57 -1.03 10.15
C CYS A 77 4.83 -1.79 10.59
N LEU A 78 5.64 -2.29 9.67
CA LEU A 78 6.91 -2.93 10.02
C LEU A 78 7.80 -1.96 10.81
N SER A 79 8.56 -2.51 11.78
CA SER A 79 9.52 -1.69 12.51
C SER A 79 10.50 -1.01 11.54
N PRO A 80 11.05 0.18 11.86
CA PRO A 80 12.04 0.84 11.02
C PRO A 80 13.22 -0.07 10.68
N GLN A 81 13.69 -0.84 11.65
CA GLN A 81 14.80 -1.77 11.47
C GLN A 81 14.42 -2.90 10.47
N ASP A 82 13.23 -3.48 10.61
CA ASP A 82 12.77 -4.55 9.73
C ASP A 82 12.50 -4.01 8.32
N TYR A 83 11.90 -2.82 8.23
CA TYR A 83 11.62 -2.19 6.93
C TYR A 83 12.89 -1.93 6.13
N MET A 84 13.99 -1.52 6.80
CA MET A 84 15.27 -1.24 6.13
C MET A 84 16.05 -2.51 5.76
N ARG A 85 16.01 -3.56 6.59
CA ARG A 85 16.78 -4.79 6.36
C ARG A 85 16.09 -5.82 5.47
N PHE A 86 14.76 -5.82 5.45
CA PHE A 86 14.00 -6.80 4.68
C PHE A 86 14.03 -6.49 3.18
N SER A 87 14.26 -7.50 2.38
CA SER A 87 14.01 -7.48 0.94
C SER A 87 12.51 -7.36 0.64
N TYR A 88 12.17 -7.11 -0.63
CA TYR A 88 10.79 -6.91 -1.07
C TYR A 88 9.84 -8.02 -0.59
N TYR A 89 10.15 -9.27 -0.87
CA TYR A 89 9.28 -10.39 -0.48
C TYR A 89 9.36 -10.75 1.01
N GLU A 90 10.44 -10.42 1.71
CA GLU A 90 10.48 -10.53 3.18
C GLU A 90 9.50 -9.55 3.83
N LYS A 91 9.38 -8.31 3.33
CA LYS A 91 8.35 -7.36 3.77
C LYS A 91 6.94 -7.90 3.52
N TRP A 92 6.72 -8.53 2.36
CA TRP A 92 5.43 -9.13 2.02
C TRP A 92 5.04 -10.24 2.99
N LEU A 93 5.95 -11.20 3.23
CA LEU A 93 5.68 -12.33 4.13
C LEU A 93 5.52 -11.87 5.59
N SER A 94 6.30 -10.88 6.04
CA SER A 94 6.18 -10.33 7.38
C SER A 94 4.81 -9.67 7.59
N GLY A 95 4.41 -8.78 6.66
CA GLY A 95 3.08 -8.16 6.71
C GLY A 95 1.94 -9.18 6.54
N LEU A 96 2.14 -10.24 5.75
CA LEU A 96 1.16 -11.33 5.63
C LEU A 96 1.01 -12.10 6.94
N ALA A 97 2.11 -12.45 7.61
CA ALA A 97 2.06 -13.14 8.90
C ALA A 97 1.28 -12.32 9.93
N ASP A 98 1.58 -11.02 10.02
CA ASP A 98 0.91 -10.11 10.96
C ASP A 98 -0.60 -10.00 10.67
N ILE A 99 -1.00 -9.87 9.40
CA ILE A 99 -2.42 -9.71 9.05
C ILE A 99 -3.21 -11.02 9.22
N LEU A 100 -2.60 -12.17 8.96
CA LEU A 100 -3.22 -13.48 9.20
C LEU A 100 -3.55 -13.67 10.68
N VAL A 101 -2.64 -13.23 11.58
CA VAL A 101 -2.90 -13.26 13.03
C VAL A 101 -3.96 -12.22 13.41
N ALA A 102 -3.83 -11.00 12.92
CA ALA A 102 -4.76 -9.91 13.25
C ALA A 102 -6.20 -10.19 12.79
N THR A 103 -6.39 -11.04 11.78
CA THR A 103 -7.70 -11.43 11.27
C THR A 103 -8.18 -12.79 11.81
N GLY A 104 -7.41 -13.43 12.68
CA GLY A 104 -7.76 -14.73 13.28
C GLY A 104 -7.70 -15.91 12.32
N VAL A 105 -7.08 -15.77 11.16
CA VAL A 105 -6.85 -16.89 10.21
C VAL A 105 -5.80 -17.84 10.76
N LEU A 106 -4.78 -17.31 11.43
CA LEU A 106 -3.75 -18.06 12.17
C LEU A 106 -3.59 -17.48 13.57
N THR A 107 -3.06 -18.28 14.47
CA THR A 107 -2.61 -17.83 15.78
C THR A 107 -1.08 -17.60 15.80
N THR A 108 -0.61 -16.79 16.72
CA THR A 108 0.84 -16.60 16.96
C THR A 108 1.55 -17.90 17.27
N ASP A 109 0.89 -18.81 18.02
CA ASP A 109 1.46 -20.10 18.41
C ASP A 109 1.58 -21.06 17.22
N GLU A 110 0.63 -21.02 16.28
CA GLU A 110 0.70 -21.77 15.01
C GLU A 110 1.86 -21.29 14.14
N LEU A 111 2.05 -19.95 14.03
CA LEU A 111 3.21 -19.41 13.33
C LEU A 111 4.54 -19.86 13.97
N LYS A 112 4.64 -19.84 15.29
CA LYS A 112 5.84 -20.31 16.02
C LYS A 112 6.05 -21.82 15.84
N ALA A 113 4.98 -22.59 15.92
CA ALA A 113 5.03 -24.05 15.80
C ALA A 113 5.23 -24.53 14.34
N GLY A 114 4.96 -23.68 13.35
CA GLY A 114 5.00 -24.05 11.92
C GLY A 114 3.97 -25.11 11.52
N ARG A 115 2.91 -25.25 12.29
CA ARG A 115 1.81 -26.22 12.07
C ARG A 115 0.52 -25.74 12.71
N SER A 116 -0.62 -26.25 12.22
CA SER A 116 -1.91 -26.02 12.86
C SER A 116 -1.94 -26.64 14.27
N LEU A 117 -2.50 -25.91 15.21
CA LEU A 117 -2.70 -26.30 16.61
C LEU A 117 -4.18 -26.38 16.98
N SER A 118 -5.04 -25.77 16.17
CA SER A 118 -6.49 -25.73 16.38
C SER A 118 -7.24 -25.89 15.06
N ALA A 119 -8.55 -26.06 15.13
CA ALA A 119 -9.39 -26.04 13.94
C ALA A 119 -9.32 -24.65 13.30
N ALA A 120 -9.00 -24.61 12.01
CA ALA A 120 -8.99 -23.36 11.25
C ALA A 120 -10.42 -22.79 11.11
N PRO A 121 -10.58 -21.47 10.97
CA PRO A 121 -11.85 -20.89 10.57
C PRO A 121 -12.35 -21.53 9.26
N ASP A 122 -13.66 -21.71 9.12
CA ASP A 122 -14.21 -22.26 7.87
C ASP A 122 -14.18 -21.23 6.75
N LEU A 123 -13.04 -21.16 6.07
CA LEU A 123 -12.79 -20.34 4.89
C LEU A 123 -12.72 -21.18 3.60
N THR A 124 -13.09 -22.44 3.66
CA THR A 124 -12.94 -23.41 2.55
C THR A 124 -13.63 -22.94 1.28
N GLN A 125 -14.81 -22.32 1.40
CA GLN A 125 -15.59 -21.80 0.27
C GLN A 125 -14.93 -20.58 -0.40
N ARG A 126 -14.01 -19.92 0.28
CA ARG A 126 -13.27 -18.74 -0.21
C ARG A 126 -11.91 -19.09 -0.79
N CYS A 127 -11.49 -20.34 -0.71
CA CYS A 127 -10.21 -20.77 -1.27
C CYS A 127 -10.15 -20.52 -2.78
N LEU A 128 -9.11 -19.82 -3.23
CA LEU A 128 -8.84 -19.62 -4.65
C LEU A 128 -8.42 -20.96 -5.27
N LYS A 129 -9.30 -21.54 -6.07
CA LYS A 129 -9.03 -22.81 -6.78
C LYS A 129 -8.08 -22.58 -7.94
N SER A 130 -7.20 -23.55 -8.23
CA SER A 130 -6.18 -23.46 -9.28
C SER A 130 -6.74 -23.07 -10.65
N GLU A 131 -7.89 -23.63 -11.03
CA GLU A 131 -8.58 -23.35 -12.30
C GLU A 131 -9.14 -21.92 -12.40
N ARG A 132 -9.26 -21.21 -11.27
CA ARG A 132 -9.74 -19.82 -11.20
C ARG A 132 -8.62 -18.79 -11.15
N VAL A 133 -7.38 -19.20 -10.89
CA VAL A 133 -6.25 -18.29 -10.66
C VAL A 133 -6.05 -17.36 -11.84
N GLN A 134 -5.96 -17.90 -13.06
CA GLN A 134 -5.74 -17.08 -14.25
C GLN A 134 -6.85 -16.03 -14.43
N LYS A 135 -8.11 -16.41 -14.31
CA LYS A 135 -9.23 -15.51 -14.43
C LYS A 135 -9.22 -14.43 -13.35
N ALA A 136 -8.98 -14.82 -12.09
CA ALA A 136 -8.94 -13.88 -10.97
C ALA A 136 -7.82 -12.84 -11.13
N LEU A 137 -6.64 -13.25 -11.55
CA LEU A 137 -5.52 -12.35 -11.75
C LEU A 137 -5.68 -11.44 -12.97
N SER A 138 -6.25 -11.95 -14.06
CA SER A 138 -6.47 -11.14 -15.27
C SER A 138 -7.61 -10.13 -15.10
N SER A 139 -8.60 -10.41 -14.25
CA SER A 139 -9.69 -9.47 -13.95
C SER A 139 -9.25 -8.32 -13.06
N GLY A 140 -8.19 -8.51 -12.26
CA GLY A 140 -7.76 -7.58 -11.24
C GLY A 140 -8.82 -7.34 -10.16
N GLY A 141 -8.64 -6.29 -9.39
CA GLY A 141 -9.58 -5.81 -8.39
C GLY A 141 -10.05 -4.39 -8.75
N PRO A 142 -11.13 -4.21 -9.53
CA PRO A 142 -11.57 -2.89 -9.93
C PRO A 142 -11.92 -2.05 -8.69
N THR A 143 -11.42 -0.83 -8.65
CA THR A 143 -11.62 0.11 -7.53
C THR A 143 -12.63 1.20 -7.84
N LEU A 144 -13.09 1.31 -9.10
CA LEU A 144 -14.13 2.23 -9.52
C LEU A 144 -15.46 1.86 -8.84
N ARG A 145 -16.16 2.87 -8.33
CA ARG A 145 -17.48 2.74 -7.64
C ARG A 145 -18.38 3.88 -8.04
N ASP A 146 -19.69 3.66 -7.94
CA ASP A 146 -20.64 4.75 -7.89
C ASP A 146 -20.46 5.52 -6.58
N SER A 147 -20.54 6.86 -6.64
CA SER A 147 -20.42 7.72 -5.48
C SER A 147 -21.42 8.87 -5.55
N GLN A 148 -21.86 9.32 -4.37
CA GLN A 148 -22.65 10.54 -4.23
C GLN A 148 -21.75 11.79 -4.09
N THR A 149 -20.46 11.61 -3.89
CA THR A 149 -19.49 12.71 -3.81
C THR A 149 -19.32 13.34 -5.19
N VAL A 150 -19.65 14.61 -5.30
CA VAL A 150 -19.54 15.37 -6.56
C VAL A 150 -18.09 15.71 -6.83
N ALA A 151 -17.65 15.50 -8.06
CA ALA A 151 -16.34 15.94 -8.54
C ALA A 151 -16.27 17.48 -8.47
N GLN A 152 -15.23 18.02 -7.83
CA GLN A 152 -15.07 19.47 -7.60
C GLN A 152 -14.12 20.12 -8.59
N PHE A 153 -13.33 19.34 -9.31
CA PHE A 153 -12.32 19.84 -10.23
C PHE A 153 -12.56 19.34 -11.66
N GLU A 154 -12.21 20.19 -12.62
CA GLU A 154 -12.23 19.89 -14.04
C GLU A 154 -10.80 19.79 -14.60
N VAL A 155 -10.65 19.20 -15.78
CA VAL A 155 -9.37 19.16 -16.49
C VAL A 155 -8.89 20.57 -16.79
N GLY A 156 -7.66 20.88 -16.41
CA GLY A 156 -7.07 22.22 -16.54
C GLY A 156 -7.08 23.03 -15.24
N ASP A 157 -7.88 22.65 -14.23
CA ASP A 157 -7.91 23.36 -12.95
C ASP A 157 -6.55 23.28 -12.24
N ARG A 158 -6.17 24.40 -11.61
CA ARG A 158 -5.02 24.44 -10.72
C ARG A 158 -5.45 24.03 -9.32
N VAL A 159 -4.67 23.13 -8.72
CA VAL A 159 -4.95 22.55 -7.41
C VAL A 159 -3.71 22.54 -6.54
N ILE A 160 -3.91 22.63 -5.23
CA ILE A 160 -2.85 22.48 -4.24
C ILE A 160 -3.11 21.19 -3.44
N VAL A 161 -2.08 20.37 -3.29
CA VAL A 161 -2.13 19.22 -2.39
C VAL A 161 -2.12 19.69 -0.94
N ARG A 162 -3.12 19.30 -0.18
CA ARG A 162 -3.29 19.73 1.21
C ARG A 162 -2.10 19.30 2.09
N ARG A 163 -1.74 20.17 3.04
CA ARG A 163 -0.75 19.89 4.08
C ARG A 163 -1.44 19.39 5.34
N PHE A 164 -1.75 18.12 5.42
CA PHE A 164 -2.28 17.51 6.64
C PHE A 164 -1.52 16.21 6.97
N GLY A 165 -1.90 15.59 8.08
CA GLY A 165 -1.33 14.30 8.49
C GLY A 165 -1.45 13.23 7.38
N HIS A 166 -0.94 12.06 7.64
CA HIS A 166 -0.86 11.03 6.60
C HIS A 166 -2.22 10.50 6.17
N ASN A 167 -3.08 10.17 7.10
CA ASN A 167 -4.43 9.70 6.84
C ASN A 167 -5.42 10.74 7.36
N SER A 168 -6.45 11.02 6.58
CA SER A 168 -7.44 12.03 6.89
C SER A 168 -8.41 11.60 8.01
N LEU A 169 -8.50 10.30 8.31
CA LEU A 169 -9.50 9.71 9.21
C LEU A 169 -8.87 9.07 10.45
N VAL A 170 -7.69 8.47 10.32
CA VAL A 170 -7.03 7.69 11.38
C VAL A 170 -5.61 8.19 11.59
N ALA A 171 -5.30 8.64 12.80
CA ALA A 171 -3.94 9.07 13.14
C ALA A 171 -2.93 7.94 12.88
N GLY A 172 -1.90 8.21 12.09
CA GLY A 172 -0.92 7.20 11.69
C GLY A 172 -1.42 6.18 10.66
N GLY A 173 -2.64 6.30 10.16
CA GLY A 173 -3.23 5.37 9.21
C GLY A 173 -2.61 5.39 7.82
N HIS A 174 -3.04 4.43 7.00
CA HIS A 174 -2.64 4.31 5.60
C HIS A 174 -3.11 5.49 4.77
N SER A 175 -2.30 5.89 3.81
CA SER A 175 -2.64 6.89 2.79
C SER A 175 -1.92 6.57 1.48
N ARG A 176 -2.53 6.95 0.37
CA ARG A 176 -1.90 6.90 -0.95
C ARG A 176 -1.30 8.24 -1.39
N LEU A 177 -1.41 9.26 -0.54
CA LEU A 177 -0.79 10.56 -0.81
C LEU A 177 0.70 10.51 -0.46
N PRO A 178 1.62 10.61 -1.44
CA PRO A 178 3.05 10.66 -1.17
C PRO A 178 3.42 11.96 -0.46
N ARG A 179 4.31 11.87 0.50
CA ARG A 179 4.71 13.01 1.34
C ARG A 179 5.31 14.17 0.53
N TYR A 180 6.08 13.85 -0.51
CA TYR A 180 6.74 14.85 -1.34
C TYR A 180 5.76 15.74 -2.13
N ALA A 181 4.53 15.27 -2.38
CA ALA A 181 3.51 16.06 -3.07
C ALA A 181 2.79 17.09 -2.18
N ARG A 182 2.92 16.99 -0.85
CA ARG A 182 2.18 17.85 0.08
C ARG A 182 2.54 19.32 -0.04
N GLY A 183 1.53 20.12 -0.28
CA GLY A 183 1.64 21.56 -0.46
C GLY A 183 2.14 21.97 -1.83
N ALA A 184 2.39 20.99 -2.72
CA ALA A 184 2.73 21.31 -4.10
C ALA A 184 1.48 21.74 -4.87
N GLU A 185 1.69 22.68 -5.79
CA GLU A 185 0.71 23.12 -6.75
C GLU A 185 0.89 22.34 -8.06
N GLY A 186 -0.22 21.86 -8.62
CA GLY A 186 -0.27 21.13 -9.87
C GLY A 186 -1.51 21.47 -10.68
N GLN A 187 -1.68 20.80 -11.83
CA GLN A 187 -2.82 20.98 -12.70
C GLN A 187 -3.51 19.65 -12.92
N VAL A 188 -4.84 19.65 -12.88
CA VAL A 188 -5.66 18.47 -13.17
C VAL A 188 -5.51 18.09 -14.64
N LEU A 189 -5.03 16.89 -14.90
CA LEU A 189 -4.81 16.33 -16.23
C LEU A 189 -5.98 15.44 -16.66
N ASN A 190 -6.55 14.67 -15.74
CA ASN A 190 -7.65 13.75 -16.04
C ASN A 190 -8.50 13.47 -14.79
N TYR A 191 -9.77 13.09 -15.01
CA TYR A 191 -10.70 12.60 -13.99
C TYR A 191 -11.02 11.13 -14.26
N HIS A 192 -10.87 10.28 -13.25
CA HIS A 192 -11.02 8.83 -13.37
C HIS A 192 -12.36 8.27 -12.85
N GLY A 193 -13.26 9.13 -12.39
CA GLY A 193 -14.43 8.69 -11.66
C GLY A 193 -14.15 8.58 -10.15
N ALA A 194 -15.08 8.00 -9.42
CA ALA A 194 -14.91 7.78 -7.99
C ALA A 194 -14.30 6.41 -7.71
N HIS A 195 -13.26 6.38 -6.90
CA HIS A 195 -12.54 5.17 -6.54
C HIS A 195 -12.54 4.94 -5.03
N ILE A 196 -12.48 3.68 -4.62
CA ILE A 196 -12.31 3.29 -3.21
C ILE A 196 -11.28 4.19 -2.55
N PHE A 197 -11.66 4.80 -1.40
CA PHE A 197 -10.78 5.71 -0.67
C PHE A 197 -9.85 4.93 0.27
N PRO A 198 -8.53 4.98 0.06
CA PRO A 198 -7.59 4.15 0.82
C PRO A 198 -7.58 4.45 2.31
N ASP A 199 -7.81 5.73 2.68
CA ASP A 199 -7.79 6.18 4.08
C ASP A 199 -8.85 5.49 4.95
N SER A 200 -10.00 5.20 4.39
CA SER A 200 -11.09 4.49 5.08
C SER A 200 -10.95 2.96 4.92
N ASN A 201 -10.67 2.52 3.69
CA ASN A 201 -10.68 1.10 3.34
C ASN A 201 -9.61 0.28 4.07
N ALA A 202 -8.42 0.87 4.33
CA ALA A 202 -7.36 0.22 5.08
C ALA A 202 -7.73 -0.08 6.54
N HIS A 203 -8.69 0.66 7.09
CA HIS A 203 -9.04 0.61 8.51
C HIS A 203 -10.43 0.02 8.79
N GLY A 204 -11.07 -0.58 7.77
CA GLY A 204 -12.41 -1.18 7.92
C GLY A 204 -13.53 -0.17 8.12
N LEU A 205 -13.30 1.10 7.76
CA LEU A 205 -14.30 2.18 7.83
C LEU A 205 -15.20 2.25 6.58
N GLY A 206 -15.11 1.25 5.71
CA GLY A 206 -15.83 1.18 4.45
C GLY A 206 -15.01 1.65 3.25
N GLU A 207 -15.54 1.46 2.06
CA GLU A 207 -14.87 1.84 0.81
C GLU A 207 -14.86 3.35 0.56
N ALA A 208 -15.90 4.08 1.03
CA ALA A 208 -16.05 5.54 0.96
C ALA A 208 -15.49 6.13 -0.36
N PRO A 209 -16.07 5.78 -1.52
CA PRO A 209 -15.47 6.13 -2.80
C PRO A 209 -15.45 7.64 -3.02
N GLU A 210 -14.27 8.16 -3.41
CA GLU A 210 -13.98 9.57 -3.63
C GLU A 210 -13.48 9.82 -5.06
N PRO A 211 -13.75 10.98 -5.66
CA PRO A 211 -13.22 11.38 -6.96
C PRO A 211 -11.70 11.27 -7.01
N LEU A 212 -11.19 10.68 -8.08
CA LEU A 212 -9.77 10.47 -8.33
C LEU A 212 -9.34 11.23 -9.58
N TYR A 213 -8.24 11.97 -9.47
CA TYR A 213 -7.69 12.78 -10.54
C TYR A 213 -6.22 12.45 -10.79
N SER A 214 -5.82 12.40 -12.06
CA SER A 214 -4.41 12.58 -12.39
C SER A 214 -4.06 14.07 -12.32
N VAL A 215 -3.06 14.40 -11.53
CA VAL A 215 -2.54 15.77 -11.38
C VAL A 215 -1.09 15.79 -11.84
N VAL A 216 -0.76 16.71 -12.73
CA VAL A 216 0.60 16.93 -13.20
C VAL A 216 1.27 18.04 -12.39
N PHE A 217 2.52 17.79 -12.02
CA PHE A 217 3.38 18.70 -11.28
C PHE A 217 4.68 18.91 -12.04
N LEU A 218 5.18 20.13 -12.04
CA LEU A 218 6.59 20.33 -12.38
C LEU A 218 7.47 19.73 -11.27
N ARG A 219 8.57 19.11 -11.64
CA ARG A 219 9.52 18.52 -10.69
C ARG A 219 10.03 19.56 -9.69
N SER A 220 10.21 20.80 -10.11
CA SER A 220 10.58 21.94 -9.25
C SER A 220 9.54 22.29 -8.18
N ALA A 221 8.26 21.96 -8.39
CA ALA A 221 7.22 22.14 -7.38
C ALA A 221 7.25 21.06 -6.29
N LEU A 222 7.82 19.88 -6.59
CA LEU A 222 7.90 18.74 -5.67
C LEU A 222 9.21 18.72 -4.87
N TRP A 223 10.34 19.10 -5.48
CA TRP A 223 11.67 19.03 -4.85
C TRP A 223 12.48 20.31 -5.10
N SER A 224 13.00 20.87 -4.02
CA SER A 224 14.01 21.94 -4.13
C SER A 224 15.31 21.38 -4.72
N GLY A 225 15.90 22.10 -5.66
CA GLY A 225 17.16 21.68 -6.30
C GLY A 225 17.01 20.52 -7.28
N ALA A 226 15.86 20.40 -7.93
CA ALA A 226 15.63 19.41 -8.99
C ALA A 226 16.67 19.59 -10.13
N GLU A 227 17.33 18.50 -10.51
CA GLU A 227 18.33 18.49 -11.60
C GLU A 227 17.72 18.88 -12.95
N HIS A 228 16.47 18.44 -13.19
CA HIS A 228 15.66 18.80 -14.34
C HIS A 228 14.32 19.40 -13.84
N PRO A 229 14.30 20.73 -13.57
CA PRO A 229 13.17 21.37 -12.89
C PRO A 229 11.85 21.37 -13.69
N ASP A 230 11.97 21.29 -15.01
CA ASP A 230 10.84 21.32 -15.95
C ASP A 230 10.28 19.93 -16.28
N ASP A 231 10.87 18.86 -15.75
CA ASP A 231 10.31 17.53 -15.88
C ASP A 231 8.93 17.47 -15.20
N GLU A 232 8.01 16.73 -15.80
CA GLU A 232 6.68 16.55 -15.28
C GLU A 232 6.57 15.23 -14.50
N VAL A 233 5.85 15.28 -13.38
CA VAL A 233 5.48 14.12 -12.58
C VAL A 233 3.97 14.08 -12.46
N VAL A 234 3.37 12.96 -12.87
CA VAL A 234 1.93 12.75 -12.77
C VAL A 234 1.63 11.83 -11.60
N LEU A 235 0.67 12.25 -10.77
CA LEU A 235 0.19 11.48 -9.61
C LEU A 235 -1.32 11.35 -9.66
N ASP A 236 -1.83 10.16 -9.33
CA ASP A 236 -3.25 9.95 -9.10
C ASP A 236 -3.58 10.31 -7.64
N ILE A 237 -4.43 11.34 -7.48
CA ILE A 237 -4.72 11.97 -6.19
C ILE A 237 -6.23 12.03 -5.96
N TRP A 238 -6.69 11.52 -4.80
CA TRP A 238 -8.08 11.60 -4.39
C TRP A 238 -8.48 13.02 -3.98
N GLN A 239 -9.71 13.41 -4.30
CA GLN A 239 -10.27 14.73 -4.01
C GLN A 239 -10.07 15.23 -2.56
N PRO A 240 -10.23 14.41 -1.51
CA PRO A 240 -10.01 14.89 -0.13
C PRO A 240 -8.59 15.39 0.14
N TYR A 241 -7.61 15.02 -0.69
CA TYR A 241 -6.23 15.52 -0.59
C TYR A 241 -5.98 16.83 -1.34
N LEU A 242 -6.96 17.32 -2.10
CA LEU A 242 -6.85 18.50 -2.95
C LEU A 242 -7.63 19.70 -2.39
N GLN A 243 -7.22 20.90 -2.78
CA GLN A 243 -7.94 22.14 -2.62
C GLN A 243 -7.68 23.03 -3.84
N PRO A 244 -8.55 23.99 -4.17
CA PRO A 244 -8.28 24.97 -5.21
C PRO A 244 -6.97 25.73 -4.92
N ALA A 245 -6.24 26.09 -6.01
CA ALA A 245 -5.02 26.88 -5.92
C ALA A 245 -5.32 28.37 -5.66
#